data_8d7402a5ef79dba45745a8f5136f697e
#
_entry.id   8d7402a5ef79dba45745a8f5136f697e
#
_cell.length_a   1.000
_cell.length_b   1.000
_cell.length_c   1.000
_cell.angle_alpha   90.00
_cell.angle_beta   90.00
_cell.angle_gamma   90.00
#
_symmetry.space_group_name_H-M   'P 1'
#
loop_
_entity.id
_entity.type
_entity.pdbx_description
1 polymer ?
#
loop_
_entity_poly.entity_id
_entity_poly.type
_entity_poly.pdbx_seq_one_letter_code
_entity_poly.pdbx_strand_id
1 'polypeptide(L)'
;YPLFCKPYSEGTGKGISASSLVHNGEELLATCTSLLAAFKQPVLVEEYLPGREFTVGIIGSGEEARVAGVMEILLLETAESHAYTYTNKEHFKEKVRYLKCTDSTAMEAAETALRSWKGLGCLDAGRVDIRCDRGGNPSFIEVNPLAGLHPHHSDLPIICGQNGISYQELISSIMDSAINRYSLQMDTARS
;
A
#
# COMPACT_ATOMS: atom_id res chain seq x y z
N TYR A 1 -22.32 0.01 8.04
CA TYR A 1 -22.15 1.08 7.06
C TYR A 1 -21.43 2.26 7.69
N PRO A 2 -20.64 3.00 6.93
CA PRO A 2 -20.44 2.83 5.48
C PRO A 2 -19.55 1.62 5.14
N LEU A 3 -19.72 1.08 3.88
CA LEU A 3 -18.87 0.05 3.32
C LEU A 3 -18.15 0.59 2.09
N PHE A 4 -17.07 -0.10 1.68
CA PHE A 4 -16.28 0.26 0.53
C PHE A 4 -16.25 -0.89 -0.48
N CYS A 5 -16.58 -0.60 -1.74
CA CYS A 5 -16.68 -1.58 -2.81
C CYS A 5 -15.58 -1.35 -3.86
N LYS A 6 -14.85 -2.41 -4.22
CA LYS A 6 -13.82 -2.36 -5.26
C LYS A 6 -13.76 -3.68 -6.05
N PRO A 7 -13.28 -3.68 -7.30
CA PRO A 7 -12.98 -4.92 -8.00
C PRO A 7 -11.93 -5.74 -7.25
N TYR A 8 -12.08 -7.06 -7.25
CA TYR A 8 -11.20 -7.96 -6.47
C TYR A 8 -9.76 -7.99 -6.97
N SER A 9 -9.55 -7.96 -8.31
CA SER A 9 -8.24 -8.23 -8.93
C SER A 9 -7.70 -7.05 -9.75
N GLU A 10 -8.17 -5.81 -9.49
CA GLU A 10 -7.63 -4.62 -10.15
C GLU A 10 -6.62 -3.91 -9.26
N GLY A 11 -5.61 -3.30 -9.88
CA GLY A 11 -4.60 -2.49 -9.20
C GLY A 11 -4.71 -0.99 -9.51
N THR A 12 -3.86 -0.19 -8.89
CA THR A 12 -3.71 1.27 -9.15
C THR A 12 -4.98 2.09 -8.96
N GLY A 13 -5.94 1.62 -8.14
CA GLY A 13 -7.22 2.29 -7.92
C GLY A 13 -8.21 2.19 -9.06
N LYS A 14 -7.99 1.30 -10.03
CA LYS A 14 -8.91 1.08 -11.15
C LYS A 14 -10.23 0.50 -10.64
N GLY A 15 -11.33 1.14 -11.02
CA GLY A 15 -12.67 0.79 -10.54
C GLY A 15 -13.06 1.42 -9.20
N ILE A 16 -12.17 2.24 -8.61
CA ILE A 16 -12.48 3.04 -7.42
C ILE A 16 -12.92 4.44 -7.83
N SER A 17 -14.06 4.86 -7.30
CA SER A 17 -14.66 6.18 -7.54
C SER A 17 -15.43 6.63 -6.30
N ALA A 18 -16.06 7.81 -6.35
CA ALA A 18 -16.90 8.30 -5.26
C ALA A 18 -18.05 7.34 -4.91
N SER A 19 -18.57 6.58 -5.89
CA SER A 19 -19.60 5.56 -5.67
C SER A 19 -19.09 4.28 -4.99
N SER A 20 -17.78 4.12 -4.81
CA SER A 20 -17.23 2.98 -4.07
C SER A 20 -17.57 3.03 -2.57
N LEU A 21 -17.79 4.21 -2.02
CA LEU A 21 -18.27 4.38 -0.65
C LEU A 21 -19.81 4.30 -0.64
N VAL A 22 -20.37 3.32 0.08
CA VAL A 22 -21.80 3.05 0.11
C VAL A 22 -22.34 3.12 1.54
N HIS A 23 -23.51 3.75 1.70
CA HIS A 23 -24.08 4.06 3.00
C HIS A 23 -25.32 3.22 3.37
N ASN A 24 -25.86 2.47 2.39
CA ASN A 24 -27.06 1.63 2.56
C ASN A 24 -27.11 0.48 1.56
N GLY A 25 -28.10 -0.40 1.69
CA GLY A 25 -28.24 -1.59 0.85
C GLY A 25 -28.55 -1.27 -0.61
N GLU A 26 -29.24 -0.19 -0.92
CA GLU A 26 -29.57 0.21 -2.29
C GLU A 26 -28.31 0.65 -3.05
N GLU A 27 -27.49 1.50 -2.41
CA GLU A 27 -26.19 1.93 -2.94
C GLU A 27 -25.25 0.74 -3.13
N LEU A 28 -25.20 -0.17 -2.14
CA LEU A 28 -24.39 -1.38 -2.22
C LEU A 28 -24.78 -2.22 -3.44
N LEU A 29 -26.08 -2.49 -3.62
CA LEU A 29 -26.57 -3.30 -4.74
C LEU A 29 -26.24 -2.64 -6.08
N ALA A 30 -26.50 -1.33 -6.22
CA ALA A 30 -26.23 -0.58 -7.44
C ALA A 30 -24.74 -0.58 -7.80
N THR A 31 -23.87 -0.31 -6.81
CA THR A 31 -22.41 -0.27 -6.99
C THR A 31 -21.85 -1.65 -7.34
N CYS A 32 -22.24 -2.69 -6.62
CA CYS A 32 -21.80 -4.05 -6.91
C CYS A 32 -22.27 -4.50 -8.31
N THR A 33 -23.51 -4.23 -8.70
CA THR A 33 -24.02 -4.56 -10.03
C THR A 33 -23.22 -3.87 -11.14
N SER A 34 -22.92 -2.58 -10.96
CA SER A 34 -22.11 -1.81 -11.91
C SER A 34 -20.67 -2.36 -12.02
N LEU A 35 -20.01 -2.64 -10.90
CA LEU A 35 -18.66 -3.18 -10.88
C LEU A 35 -18.58 -4.59 -11.49
N LEU A 36 -19.54 -5.47 -11.17
CA LEU A 36 -19.63 -6.81 -11.77
C LEU A 36 -19.79 -6.75 -13.29
N ALA A 37 -20.65 -5.85 -13.78
CA ALA A 37 -20.88 -5.68 -15.21
C ALA A 37 -19.64 -5.12 -15.93
N ALA A 38 -18.96 -4.14 -15.33
CA ALA A 38 -17.82 -3.46 -15.93
C ALA A 38 -16.53 -4.31 -15.92
N PHE A 39 -16.25 -4.99 -14.81
CA PHE A 39 -14.97 -5.68 -14.60
C PHE A 39 -15.06 -7.21 -14.78
N LYS A 40 -16.27 -7.79 -14.82
CA LYS A 40 -16.52 -9.24 -14.99
C LYS A 40 -15.73 -10.12 -14.01
N GLN A 41 -15.57 -9.65 -12.79
CA GLN A 41 -14.87 -10.32 -11.70
C GLN A 41 -15.60 -10.08 -10.37
N PRO A 42 -15.29 -10.81 -9.29
CA PRO A 42 -15.86 -10.57 -7.98
C PRO A 42 -15.65 -9.12 -7.51
N VAL A 43 -16.56 -8.62 -6.71
CA VAL A 43 -16.45 -7.33 -6.02
C VAL A 43 -16.10 -7.59 -4.56
N LEU A 44 -15.04 -6.98 -4.08
CA LEU A 44 -14.68 -6.96 -2.68
C LEU A 44 -15.47 -5.86 -1.97
N VAL A 45 -16.16 -6.23 -0.89
CA VAL A 45 -16.92 -5.31 -0.04
C VAL A 45 -16.29 -5.35 1.34
N GLU A 46 -15.76 -4.22 1.76
CA GLU A 46 -15.00 -4.07 3.01
C GLU A 46 -15.64 -3.02 3.93
N GLU A 47 -15.31 -3.05 5.20
CA GLU A 47 -15.58 -1.93 6.10
C GLU A 47 -14.81 -0.70 5.61
N TYR A 48 -15.49 0.47 5.56
CA TYR A 48 -14.80 1.71 5.23
C TYR A 48 -13.95 2.20 6.41
N LEU A 49 -12.69 2.40 6.14
CA LEU A 49 -11.71 2.92 7.10
C LEU A 49 -11.54 4.43 6.90
N PRO A 50 -12.10 5.29 7.79
CA PRO A 50 -12.11 6.74 7.58
C PRO A 50 -10.85 7.46 8.06
N GLY A 51 -9.93 6.74 8.70
CA GLY A 51 -8.76 7.33 9.34
C GLY A 51 -7.61 7.62 8.40
N ARG A 52 -6.44 7.87 8.99
CA ARG A 52 -5.19 8.19 8.30
C ARG A 52 -4.77 7.07 7.38
N GLU A 53 -4.17 7.43 6.25
CA GLU A 53 -3.65 6.49 5.26
C GLU A 53 -2.12 6.58 5.21
N PHE A 54 -1.45 5.41 5.29
CA PHE A 54 -0.01 5.29 5.27
C PHE A 54 0.44 4.34 4.18
N THR A 55 1.57 4.65 3.58
CA THR A 55 2.35 3.70 2.80
C THR A 55 3.67 3.44 3.53
N VAL A 56 3.96 2.17 3.76
CA VAL A 56 5.14 1.71 4.49
C VAL A 56 6.10 1.03 3.51
N GLY A 57 7.30 1.58 3.36
CA GLY A 57 8.38 0.96 2.60
C GLY A 57 9.05 -0.15 3.40
N ILE A 58 9.28 -1.30 2.77
CA ILE A 58 9.95 -2.44 3.39
C ILE A 58 11.09 -2.91 2.48
N ILE A 59 12.21 -3.27 3.09
CA ILE A 59 13.40 -3.82 2.44
C ILE A 59 13.78 -5.11 3.16
N GLY A 60 14.10 -6.16 2.40
CA GLY A 60 14.51 -7.47 2.89
C GLY A 60 13.41 -8.52 2.83
N SER A 61 13.80 -9.74 3.16
CA SER A 61 12.96 -10.95 3.11
C SER A 61 12.97 -11.67 4.45
N GLY A 62 11.87 -12.34 4.82
CA GLY A 62 11.80 -13.14 6.03
C GLY A 62 12.17 -12.35 7.29
N GLU A 63 13.07 -12.88 8.12
CA GLU A 63 13.50 -12.23 9.35
C GLU A 63 14.38 -10.98 9.13
N GLU A 64 15.08 -10.90 7.99
CA GLU A 64 15.88 -9.74 7.60
C GLU A 64 15.02 -8.56 7.08
N ALA A 65 13.71 -8.77 6.90
CA ALA A 65 12.81 -7.71 6.46
C ALA A 65 12.72 -6.61 7.53
N ARG A 66 12.90 -5.37 7.09
CA ARG A 66 12.86 -4.16 7.94
C ARG A 66 12.07 -3.04 7.28
N VAL A 67 11.52 -2.16 8.10
CA VAL A 67 10.86 -0.94 7.63
C VAL A 67 11.91 0.07 7.16
N ALA A 68 11.77 0.55 5.93
CA ALA A 68 12.58 1.63 5.37
C ALA A 68 12.05 3.01 5.78
N GLY A 69 10.74 3.12 6.00
CA GLY A 69 10.09 4.33 6.47
C GLY A 69 8.58 4.27 6.33
N VAL A 70 7.91 5.26 6.92
CA VAL A 70 6.46 5.46 6.86
C VAL A 70 6.16 6.81 6.25
N MET A 71 5.26 6.82 5.29
CA MET A 71 4.79 8.01 4.60
C MET A 71 3.27 8.10 4.72
N GLU A 72 2.77 9.21 5.24
CA GLU A 72 1.34 9.50 5.26
C GLU A 72 0.90 10.14 3.95
N ILE A 73 -0.24 9.68 3.45
CA ILE A 73 -0.87 10.20 2.23
C ILE A 73 -1.98 11.15 2.63
N LEU A 74 -1.78 12.44 2.39
CA LEU A 74 -2.79 13.47 2.61
C LEU A 74 -3.45 13.87 1.29
N LEU A 75 -4.76 13.69 1.21
CA LEU A 75 -5.56 14.24 0.11
C LEU A 75 -5.80 15.73 0.36
N LEU A 76 -5.44 16.58 -0.60
CA LEU A 76 -5.75 18.02 -0.54
C LEU A 76 -7.22 18.26 -0.87
N GLU A 77 -7.76 19.40 -0.46
CA GLU A 77 -9.17 19.77 -0.66
C GLU A 77 -9.65 19.71 -2.13
N THR A 78 -8.72 19.79 -3.08
CA THR A 78 -8.99 19.65 -4.51
C THR A 78 -9.09 18.19 -4.98
N ALA A 79 -8.77 17.23 -4.11
CA ALA A 79 -8.86 15.80 -4.42
C ALA A 79 -10.31 15.29 -4.26
N GLU A 80 -10.65 14.20 -4.95
CA GLU A 80 -11.91 13.49 -4.67
C GLU A 80 -11.92 13.04 -3.22
N SER A 81 -12.88 13.56 -2.45
CA SER A 81 -13.03 13.25 -1.03
C SER A 81 -13.37 11.76 -0.87
N HIS A 82 -12.66 11.06 -0.03
CA HIS A 82 -12.92 9.70 0.46
C HIS A 82 -12.02 8.56 -0.06
N ALA A 83 -11.27 8.70 -1.16
CA ALA A 83 -10.36 7.64 -1.61
C ALA A 83 -9.17 8.16 -2.43
N TYR A 84 -8.06 7.42 -2.39
CA TYR A 84 -6.92 7.60 -3.28
C TYR A 84 -7.25 6.95 -4.63
N THR A 85 -8.06 7.64 -5.44
CA THR A 85 -8.57 7.14 -6.72
C THR A 85 -7.50 7.14 -7.81
N TYR A 86 -7.79 6.47 -8.94
CA TYR A 86 -6.94 6.51 -10.13
C TYR A 86 -6.66 7.93 -10.61
N THR A 87 -7.67 8.81 -10.63
CA THR A 87 -7.55 10.22 -11.02
C THR A 87 -6.60 10.99 -10.09
N ASN A 88 -6.63 10.70 -8.77
CA ASN A 88 -5.70 11.31 -7.83
C ASN A 88 -4.26 10.84 -8.06
N LYS A 89 -4.03 9.59 -8.48
CA LYS A 89 -2.70 9.06 -8.81
C LYS A 89 -2.10 9.69 -10.07
N GLU A 90 -2.89 9.95 -11.10
CA GLU A 90 -2.40 10.59 -12.35
C GLU A 90 -1.98 12.06 -12.13
N HIS A 91 -2.66 12.80 -11.25
CA HIS A 91 -2.40 14.19 -10.91
C HIS A 91 -1.86 14.37 -9.49
N PHE A 92 -1.06 13.40 -9.01
CA PHE A 92 -0.65 13.31 -7.61
C PHE A 92 0.06 14.56 -7.07
N LYS A 93 0.86 15.25 -7.88
CA LYS A 93 1.59 16.46 -7.46
C LYS A 93 0.69 17.63 -7.06
N GLU A 94 -0.54 17.65 -7.57
CA GLU A 94 -1.51 18.72 -7.32
C GLU A 94 -2.54 18.36 -6.26
N LYS A 95 -2.73 17.06 -5.99
CA LYS A 95 -3.84 16.56 -5.16
C LYS A 95 -3.40 15.80 -3.90
N VAL A 96 -2.14 15.40 -3.82
CA VAL A 96 -1.63 14.53 -2.74
C VAL A 96 -0.36 15.11 -2.16
N ARG A 97 -0.25 15.13 -0.83
CA ARG A 97 1.00 15.42 -0.12
C ARG A 97 1.50 14.17 0.58
N TYR A 98 2.78 13.94 0.43
CA TYR A 98 3.52 12.85 1.05
C TYR A 98 4.30 13.38 2.25
N LEU A 99 3.93 12.97 3.44
CA LEU A 99 4.59 13.39 4.68
C LEU A 99 5.29 12.20 5.34
N LYS A 100 6.58 12.38 5.63
CA LYS A 100 7.30 11.47 6.53
C LYS A 100 6.63 11.51 7.90
N CYS A 101 6.28 10.34 8.44
CA CYS A 101 5.65 10.20 9.75
C CYS A 101 6.45 9.31 10.68
N THR A 102 6.47 9.71 11.97
CA THR A 102 7.19 9.00 13.03
C THR A 102 6.42 8.99 14.36
N ASP A 103 5.16 9.40 14.35
CA ASP A 103 4.31 9.36 15.55
C ASP A 103 3.87 7.92 15.91
N SER A 104 3.20 7.75 17.04
CA SER A 104 2.80 6.42 17.55
C SER A 104 1.94 5.64 16.56
N THR A 105 0.97 6.29 15.90
CA THR A 105 0.11 5.63 14.91
C THR A 105 0.93 5.18 13.69
N ALA A 106 1.89 5.98 13.24
CA ALA A 106 2.79 5.60 12.15
C ALA A 106 3.68 4.40 12.55
N MET A 107 4.12 4.31 13.80
CA MET A 107 4.88 3.17 14.32
C MET A 107 4.03 1.89 14.35
N GLU A 108 2.79 1.97 14.81
CA GLU A 108 1.84 0.85 14.78
C GLU A 108 1.52 0.40 13.34
N ALA A 109 1.39 1.36 12.41
CA ALA A 109 1.25 1.08 10.99
C ALA A 109 2.48 0.35 10.43
N ALA A 110 3.69 0.77 10.82
CA ALA A 110 4.95 0.11 10.45
C ALA A 110 5.00 -1.34 10.93
N GLU A 111 4.61 -1.60 12.18
CA GLU A 111 4.56 -2.96 12.74
C GLU A 111 3.54 -3.83 12.01
N THR A 112 2.34 -3.29 11.74
CA THR A 112 1.29 -4.01 10.98
C THR A 112 1.78 -4.34 9.58
N ALA A 113 2.42 -3.39 8.90
CA ALA A 113 2.98 -3.60 7.57
C ALA A 113 4.09 -4.66 7.56
N LEU A 114 5.02 -4.61 8.51
CA LEU A 114 6.12 -5.57 8.59
C LEU A 114 5.62 -7.00 8.88
N ARG A 115 4.65 -7.14 9.78
CA ARG A 115 4.00 -8.43 10.03
C ARG A 115 3.28 -8.97 8.80
N SER A 116 2.56 -8.11 8.07
CA SER A 116 1.87 -8.49 6.84
C SER A 116 2.86 -8.92 5.75
N TRP A 117 3.96 -8.18 5.57
CA TRP A 117 5.03 -8.50 4.64
C TRP A 117 5.63 -9.88 4.89
N LYS A 118 6.00 -10.15 6.15
CA LYS A 118 6.56 -11.44 6.59
C LYS A 118 5.53 -12.57 6.45
N GLY A 119 4.31 -12.35 6.90
CA GLY A 119 3.23 -13.34 6.86
C GLY A 119 2.81 -13.75 5.44
N LEU A 120 2.90 -12.83 4.48
CA LEU A 120 2.63 -13.08 3.07
C LEU A 120 3.84 -13.66 2.31
N GLY A 121 5.00 -13.79 2.95
CA GLY A 121 6.22 -14.30 2.33
C GLY A 121 6.78 -13.38 1.24
N CYS A 122 6.57 -12.07 1.37
CA CYS A 122 7.09 -11.10 0.41
C CYS A 122 8.60 -11.02 0.46
N LEU A 123 9.22 -10.65 -0.68
CA LEU A 123 10.67 -10.77 -0.90
C LEU A 123 11.27 -9.42 -1.31
N ASP A 124 12.53 -9.25 -0.92
CA ASP A 124 13.49 -8.27 -1.38
C ASP A 124 13.14 -6.80 -1.05
N ALA A 125 12.12 -6.22 -1.65
CA ALA A 125 11.60 -4.90 -1.26
C ALA A 125 10.23 -4.61 -1.87
N GLY A 126 9.46 -3.77 -1.19
CA GLY A 126 8.17 -3.33 -1.66
C GLY A 126 7.51 -2.34 -0.72
N ARG A 127 6.21 -2.20 -0.84
CA ARG A 127 5.44 -1.34 0.05
C ARG A 127 4.16 -2.05 0.50
N VAL A 128 3.70 -1.65 1.67
CA VAL A 128 2.41 -2.07 2.24
C VAL A 128 1.58 -0.83 2.49
N ASP A 129 0.34 -0.85 2.01
CA ASP A 129 -0.59 0.24 2.20
C ASP A 129 -1.49 -0.09 3.41
N ILE A 130 -1.58 0.85 4.33
CA ILE A 130 -2.25 0.76 5.64
C ILE A 130 -3.25 1.90 5.75
N ARG A 131 -4.42 1.61 6.30
CA ARG A 131 -5.39 2.64 6.62
C ARG A 131 -5.96 2.45 8.02
N CYS A 132 -6.19 3.55 8.73
CA CYS A 132 -6.72 3.49 10.08
C CYS A 132 -8.25 3.44 10.10
N ASP A 133 -8.78 2.72 11.07
CA ASP A 133 -10.20 2.76 11.40
C ASP A 133 -10.58 4.09 12.06
N ARG A 134 -11.84 4.23 12.50
CA ARG A 134 -12.34 5.40 13.21
C ARG A 134 -11.66 5.61 14.56
N GLY A 135 -11.17 4.56 15.18
CA GLY A 135 -10.44 4.58 16.46
C GLY A 135 -8.96 4.94 16.31
N GLY A 136 -8.46 5.04 15.06
CA GLY A 136 -7.05 5.28 14.75
C GLY A 136 -6.22 4.00 14.67
N ASN A 137 -6.82 2.80 14.74
CA ASN A 137 -6.09 1.54 14.67
C ASN A 137 -5.71 1.22 13.23
N PRO A 138 -4.42 0.92 12.93
CA PRO A 138 -3.95 0.61 11.59
C PRO A 138 -4.45 -0.76 11.11
N SER A 139 -4.98 -0.81 9.91
CA SER A 139 -5.42 -2.02 9.22
C SER A 139 -4.72 -2.18 7.88
N PHE A 140 -4.32 -3.40 7.55
CA PHE A 140 -3.74 -3.76 6.26
C PHE A 140 -4.78 -3.59 5.14
N ILE A 141 -4.35 -2.95 4.05
CA ILE A 141 -5.17 -2.79 2.83
C ILE A 141 -4.62 -3.65 1.71
N GLU A 142 -3.38 -3.42 1.31
CA GLU A 142 -2.75 -4.18 0.23
C GLU A 142 -1.23 -4.19 0.35
N VAL A 143 -0.60 -5.15 -0.33
CA VAL A 143 0.85 -5.22 -0.50
C VAL A 143 1.21 -5.07 -1.97
N ASN A 144 2.27 -4.31 -2.23
CA ASN A 144 2.86 -4.12 -3.55
C ASN A 144 4.29 -4.69 -3.53
N PRO A 145 4.47 -6.04 -3.73
CA PRO A 145 5.77 -6.70 -3.64
C PRO A 145 6.67 -6.41 -4.84
N LEU A 146 6.12 -5.84 -5.91
CA LEU A 146 6.83 -5.30 -7.07
C LEU A 146 6.56 -3.81 -7.17
N ALA A 147 6.99 -3.07 -6.15
CA ALA A 147 6.81 -1.62 -6.11
C ALA A 147 7.59 -0.94 -7.24
N GLY A 148 7.04 0.17 -7.75
CA GLY A 148 7.76 1.00 -8.73
C GLY A 148 9.07 1.51 -8.16
N LEU A 149 10.11 1.56 -9.00
CA LEU A 149 11.47 1.98 -8.64
C LEU A 149 11.91 3.28 -9.34
N HIS A 150 11.00 4.05 -9.91
CA HIS A 150 11.38 5.34 -10.49
C HIS A 150 11.83 6.31 -9.36
N PRO A 151 13.06 6.88 -9.42
CA PRO A 151 13.68 7.58 -8.29
C PRO A 151 12.90 8.81 -7.78
N HIS A 152 12.07 9.44 -8.62
CA HIS A 152 11.37 10.69 -8.29
C HIS A 152 9.84 10.57 -8.29
N HIS A 153 9.28 9.43 -8.69
CA HIS A 153 7.84 9.28 -8.85
C HIS A 153 7.25 8.04 -8.14
N SER A 154 8.10 7.09 -7.77
CA SER A 154 7.63 5.88 -7.09
C SER A 154 7.73 6.03 -5.58
N ASP A 155 6.71 5.53 -4.87
CA ASP A 155 6.58 5.72 -3.43
C ASP A 155 7.74 5.10 -2.64
N LEU A 156 8.20 3.90 -3.01
CA LEU A 156 9.29 3.25 -2.29
C LEU A 156 10.61 4.04 -2.32
N PRO A 157 11.12 4.52 -3.46
CA PRO A 157 12.27 5.44 -3.49
C PRO A 157 12.05 6.76 -2.75
N ILE A 158 10.83 7.33 -2.82
CA ILE A 158 10.49 8.55 -2.09
C ILE A 158 10.57 8.32 -0.58
N ILE A 159 9.96 7.24 -0.07
CA ILE A 159 10.03 6.86 1.35
C ILE A 159 11.48 6.66 1.79
N CYS A 160 12.28 5.93 1.01
CA CYS A 160 13.70 5.72 1.29
C CYS A 160 14.46 7.05 1.38
N GLY A 161 14.31 7.93 0.40
CA GLY A 161 14.94 9.25 0.38
C GLY A 161 14.57 10.12 1.58
N GLN A 162 13.30 10.14 1.99
CA GLN A 162 12.82 10.85 3.17
C GLN A 162 13.44 10.31 4.47
N ASN A 163 13.92 9.08 4.47
CA ASN A 163 14.53 8.41 5.62
C ASN A 163 16.06 8.25 5.52
N GLY A 164 16.69 8.97 4.58
CA GLY A 164 18.15 9.01 4.44
C GLY A 164 18.75 7.81 3.72
N ILE A 165 17.94 6.96 3.10
CA ILE A 165 18.39 5.84 2.25
C ILE A 165 18.43 6.35 0.81
N SER A 166 19.61 6.43 0.23
CA SER A 166 19.79 6.84 -1.16
C SER A 166 19.19 5.83 -2.13
N TYR A 167 18.90 6.27 -3.35
CA TYR A 167 18.41 5.37 -4.39
C TYR A 167 19.36 4.21 -4.67
N GLN A 168 20.68 4.48 -4.66
CA GLN A 168 21.67 3.45 -4.87
C GLN A 168 21.70 2.42 -3.74
N GLU A 169 21.59 2.86 -2.48
CA GLU A 169 21.49 1.97 -1.32
C GLU A 169 20.23 1.12 -1.37
N LEU A 170 19.09 1.68 -1.81
CA LEU A 170 17.87 0.91 -2.02
C LEU A 170 18.09 -0.22 -3.05
N ILE A 171 18.63 0.11 -4.23
CA ILE A 171 18.88 -0.88 -5.27
C ILE A 171 19.88 -1.94 -4.80
N SER A 172 20.98 -1.54 -4.14
CA SER A 172 21.94 -2.48 -3.55
C SER A 172 21.26 -3.41 -2.54
N SER A 173 20.45 -2.88 -1.64
CA SER A 173 19.73 -3.69 -0.64
C SER A 173 18.78 -4.71 -1.26
N ILE A 174 18.09 -4.36 -2.35
CA ILE A 174 17.25 -5.30 -3.12
C ILE A 174 18.10 -6.44 -3.69
N MET A 175 19.23 -6.09 -4.32
CA MET A 175 20.14 -7.07 -4.91
C MET A 175 20.78 -7.97 -3.85
N ASP A 176 21.23 -7.40 -2.73
CA ASP A 176 21.82 -8.15 -1.62
C ASP A 176 20.80 -9.14 -1.01
N SER A 177 19.55 -8.71 -0.81
CA SER A 177 18.49 -9.60 -0.33
C SER A 177 18.27 -10.79 -1.27
N ALA A 178 18.22 -10.54 -2.57
CA ALA A 178 18.06 -11.59 -3.57
C ALA A 178 19.27 -12.56 -3.60
N ILE A 179 20.49 -12.03 -3.60
CA ILE A 179 21.73 -12.83 -3.59
C ILE A 179 21.77 -13.73 -2.35
N ASN A 180 21.53 -13.17 -1.15
CA ASN A 180 21.53 -13.93 0.10
C ASN A 180 20.51 -15.08 0.05
N ARG A 181 19.32 -14.82 -0.43
CA ARG A 181 18.26 -15.83 -0.56
C ARG A 181 18.64 -16.97 -1.50
N TYR A 182 19.26 -16.66 -2.65
CA TYR A 182 19.71 -17.69 -3.59
C TYR A 182 20.93 -18.48 -3.07
N SER A 183 21.86 -17.84 -2.38
CA SER A 183 23.01 -18.49 -1.76
C SER A 183 22.57 -19.53 -0.71
N LEU A 184 21.63 -19.16 0.15
CA LEU A 184 21.05 -20.07 1.15
C LEU A 184 20.35 -21.28 0.52
N GLN A 185 19.64 -21.08 -0.60
CA GLN A 185 19.00 -22.19 -1.33
C GLN A 185 20.00 -23.15 -1.96
N MET A 186 21.13 -22.66 -2.44
CA MET A 186 22.18 -23.53 -3.02
C MET A 186 22.91 -24.38 -1.96
N ASP A 187 23.10 -23.86 -0.76
CA ASP A 187 23.72 -24.59 0.34
C ASP A 187 22.80 -25.70 0.88
N THR A 188 21.49 -25.46 0.97
CA THR A 188 20.50 -26.46 1.39
C THR A 188 20.29 -27.54 0.33
N ALA A 189 20.53 -27.27 -0.96
CA ALA A 189 20.42 -28.27 -2.01
C ALA A 189 21.67 -29.18 -2.13
N ARG A 190 22.76 -28.83 -1.44
CA ARG A 190 24.02 -29.61 -1.43
C ARG A 190 24.20 -30.44 -0.17
N SER A 191 23.37 -30.29 0.83
CA SER A 191 23.30 -31.05 2.08
C SER A 191 22.24 -32.18 1.98
#